data_5d18cd426b241bc9f66ddbb85d8fdf46
#
_entry.id   5d18cd426b241bc9f66ddbb85d8fdf46
#
_cell.length_a   1.000
_cell.length_b   1.000
_cell.length_c   1.000
_cell.angle_alpha   90.00
_cell.angle_beta   90.00
_cell.angle_gamma   90.00
#
_symmetry.space_group_name_H-M   'P 1'
#
loop_
_entity.id
_entity.type
_entity.pdbx_description
1 polymer ?
#
loop_
_entity_poly.entity_id
_entity_poly.type
_entity_poly.pdbx_seq_one_letter_code
_entity_poly.pdbx_strand_id
1 'polypeptide(L)'
;GDALLEMVVINLPSPVTAQRYRVETLYEGPMDDESAIGIRDCDPNGPLMLYVSKMVPTSDKGRFYAFGRIFSGTVRSGPKIRIQGPNYVPGKKDDLFVKSIQRTVLMMGRYIEPIEDCPAGNILGLVGVDQFLLKSGTLTSSETAHNMRVMKFSVSPVVQVAVEVKNANDLPKLVEG
;
A
#
# COMPACT_ATOMS: atom_id res chain seq x y z
N GLY A 1 -28.07 13.57 -5.87
CA GLY A 1 -27.44 12.32 -5.41
C GLY A 1 -27.61 11.21 -6.43
N ASP A 2 -28.83 10.88 -6.81
CA ASP A 2 -29.15 9.70 -7.63
C ASP A 2 -28.49 9.73 -9.01
N ALA A 3 -28.54 10.84 -9.71
CA ALA A 3 -27.91 11.02 -11.02
C ALA A 3 -26.38 10.79 -10.96
N LEU A 4 -25.72 11.21 -9.88
CA LEU A 4 -24.28 10.96 -9.69
C LEU A 4 -24.00 9.47 -9.46
N LEU A 5 -24.78 8.81 -8.62
CA LEU A 5 -24.64 7.38 -8.36
C LEU A 5 -24.93 6.54 -9.62
N GLU A 6 -25.96 6.90 -10.36
CA GLU A 6 -26.30 6.26 -11.64
C GLU A 6 -25.15 6.39 -12.65
N MET A 7 -24.58 7.59 -12.79
CA MET A 7 -23.42 7.83 -13.66
C MET A 7 -22.22 6.95 -13.24
N VAL A 8 -21.93 6.85 -11.95
CA VAL A 8 -20.84 6.01 -11.44
C VAL A 8 -21.07 4.54 -11.79
N VAL A 9 -22.27 4.03 -11.57
CA VAL A 9 -22.61 2.62 -11.83
C VAL A 9 -22.52 2.27 -13.33
N ILE A 10 -22.99 3.17 -14.18
CA ILE A 10 -23.05 2.91 -15.63
C ILE A 10 -21.69 3.10 -16.32
N ASN A 11 -20.95 4.14 -15.96
CA ASN A 11 -19.77 4.57 -16.73
C ASN A 11 -18.43 4.20 -16.12
N LEU A 12 -18.34 3.98 -14.81
CA LEU A 12 -17.07 3.64 -14.16
C LEU A 12 -16.89 2.13 -14.03
N PRO A 13 -15.71 1.59 -14.37
CA PRO A 13 -15.45 0.16 -14.26
C PRO A 13 -15.33 -0.27 -12.80
N SER A 14 -15.83 -1.47 -12.50
CA SER A 14 -15.58 -2.11 -11.21
C SER A 14 -14.09 -2.48 -11.07
N PRO A 15 -13.59 -2.72 -9.85
CA PRO A 15 -12.22 -3.21 -9.64
C PRO A 15 -11.91 -4.47 -10.45
N VAL A 16 -12.84 -5.41 -10.55
CA VAL A 16 -12.68 -6.65 -11.33
C VAL A 16 -12.44 -6.36 -12.81
N THR A 17 -13.21 -5.45 -13.38
CA THR A 17 -13.05 -5.04 -14.77
C THR A 17 -11.78 -4.23 -14.99
N ALA A 18 -11.53 -3.25 -14.12
CA ALA A 18 -10.40 -2.33 -14.25
C ALA A 18 -9.04 -3.04 -14.09
N GLN A 19 -8.91 -3.95 -13.16
CA GLN A 19 -7.65 -4.64 -12.90
C GLN A 19 -7.26 -5.59 -14.04
N ARG A 20 -8.22 -6.11 -14.78
CA ARG A 20 -7.96 -7.01 -15.89
C ARG A 20 -7.10 -6.38 -16.99
N TYR A 21 -7.38 -5.13 -17.36
CA TYR A 21 -6.59 -4.44 -18.39
C TYR A 21 -5.45 -3.59 -17.82
N ARG A 22 -5.42 -3.35 -16.49
CA ARG A 22 -4.39 -2.52 -15.85
C ARG A 22 -3.26 -3.31 -15.19
N VAL A 23 -3.37 -4.63 -15.09
CA VAL A 23 -2.37 -5.45 -14.38
C VAL A 23 -0.95 -5.24 -14.89
N GLU A 24 -0.75 -5.05 -16.19
CA GLU A 24 0.55 -4.79 -16.80
C GLU A 24 1.19 -3.48 -16.32
N THR A 25 0.37 -2.50 -15.97
CA THR A 25 0.84 -1.20 -15.46
C THR A 25 0.91 -1.15 -13.93
N LEU A 26 0.32 -2.11 -13.23
CA LEU A 26 0.26 -2.16 -11.77
C LEU A 26 1.34 -3.05 -11.15
N TYR A 27 1.75 -4.10 -11.85
CA TYR A 27 2.65 -5.11 -11.33
C TYR A 27 3.97 -5.14 -12.10
N GLU A 28 5.09 -5.24 -11.37
CA GLU A 28 6.45 -5.23 -11.97
C GLU A 28 6.94 -6.61 -12.40
N GLY A 29 6.27 -7.66 -11.96
CA GLY A 29 6.67 -9.03 -12.25
C GLY A 29 6.12 -9.57 -13.57
N PRO A 30 6.42 -10.85 -13.89
CA PRO A 30 5.89 -11.50 -15.08
C PRO A 30 4.38 -11.65 -15.01
N MET A 31 3.70 -11.56 -16.17
CA MET A 31 2.23 -11.59 -16.25
C MET A 31 1.63 -12.99 -16.07
N ASP A 32 2.43 -14.04 -16.11
CA ASP A 32 2.06 -15.42 -15.85
C ASP A 32 2.27 -15.86 -14.39
N ASP A 33 2.78 -14.98 -13.54
CA ASP A 33 2.95 -15.17 -12.12
C ASP A 33 1.58 -15.32 -11.41
N GLU A 34 1.52 -16.11 -10.34
CA GLU A 34 0.30 -16.26 -9.53
C GLU A 34 -0.22 -14.94 -8.99
N SER A 35 0.69 -14.04 -8.60
CA SER A 35 0.35 -12.71 -8.10
C SER A 35 -0.24 -11.83 -9.21
N ALA A 36 0.31 -11.88 -10.42
CA ALA A 36 -0.21 -11.17 -11.58
C ALA A 36 -1.60 -11.66 -11.97
N ILE A 37 -1.82 -12.97 -11.97
CA ILE A 37 -3.14 -13.57 -12.25
C ILE A 37 -4.16 -13.17 -11.19
N GLY A 38 -3.78 -13.19 -9.91
CA GLY A 38 -4.64 -12.73 -8.81
C GLY A 38 -5.03 -11.27 -8.94
N ILE A 39 -4.11 -10.39 -9.31
CA ILE A 39 -4.38 -8.97 -9.57
C ILE A 39 -5.30 -8.82 -10.77
N ARG A 40 -5.02 -9.50 -11.86
CA ARG A 40 -5.83 -9.47 -13.09
C ARG A 40 -7.29 -9.81 -12.83
N ASP A 41 -7.52 -10.88 -12.08
CA ASP A 41 -8.85 -11.42 -11.82
C ASP A 41 -9.51 -10.82 -10.56
N CYS A 42 -8.80 -9.95 -9.84
CA CYS A 42 -9.25 -9.38 -8.56
C CYS A 42 -9.75 -10.49 -7.61
N ASP A 43 -8.98 -11.57 -7.50
CA ASP A 43 -9.36 -12.80 -6.83
C ASP A 43 -9.20 -12.67 -5.31
N PRO A 44 -10.30 -12.75 -4.52
CA PRO A 44 -10.22 -12.68 -3.07
C PRO A 44 -9.58 -13.92 -2.42
N ASN A 45 -9.47 -15.01 -3.13
CA ASN A 45 -8.86 -16.27 -2.67
C ASN A 45 -7.42 -16.45 -3.19
N GLY A 46 -6.94 -15.53 -4.02
CA GLY A 46 -5.57 -15.56 -4.53
C GLY A 46 -4.52 -15.12 -3.50
N PRO A 47 -3.25 -15.07 -3.90
CA PRO A 47 -2.20 -14.55 -3.04
C PRO A 47 -2.48 -13.08 -2.73
N LEU A 48 -2.17 -12.67 -1.49
CA LEU A 48 -2.37 -11.28 -1.08
C LEU A 48 -1.42 -10.36 -1.85
N MET A 49 -2.00 -9.37 -2.51
CA MET A 49 -1.28 -8.25 -3.14
C MET A 49 -1.97 -6.96 -2.77
N LEU A 50 -1.32 -6.19 -1.91
CA LEU A 50 -1.80 -4.90 -1.43
C LEU A 50 -0.74 -3.84 -1.68
N TYR A 51 -1.16 -2.70 -2.18
CA TYR A 51 -0.28 -1.54 -2.37
C TYR A 51 -0.64 -0.46 -1.36
N VAL A 52 0.35 -0.09 -0.53
CA VAL A 52 0.25 1.05 0.37
C VAL A 52 0.63 2.31 -0.40
N SER A 53 -0.32 3.22 -0.58
CA SER A 53 -0.13 4.43 -1.36
C SER A 53 0.35 5.62 -0.54
N LYS A 54 -0.07 5.70 0.73
CA LYS A 54 0.31 6.76 1.65
C LYS A 54 0.15 6.34 3.11
N MET A 55 0.79 7.10 3.98
CA MET A 55 0.64 6.99 5.42
C MET A 55 -0.26 8.12 5.92
N VAL A 56 -1.27 7.78 6.72
CA VAL A 56 -2.23 8.73 7.29
C VAL A 56 -1.98 8.85 8.79
N PRO A 57 -1.70 10.04 9.33
CA PRO A 57 -1.44 10.19 10.76
C PRO A 57 -2.66 9.80 11.59
N THR A 58 -2.40 9.15 12.72
CA THR A 58 -3.41 8.83 13.73
C THR A 58 -3.52 9.94 14.77
N SER A 59 -4.49 9.83 15.67
CA SER A 59 -4.58 10.69 16.85
C SER A 59 -3.37 10.53 17.80
N ASP A 60 -2.73 9.37 17.78
CA ASP A 60 -1.53 9.10 18.55
C ASP A 60 -0.30 9.70 17.85
N LYS A 61 0.42 10.56 18.55
CA LYS A 61 1.60 11.22 17.98
C LYS A 61 2.65 10.22 17.53
N GLY A 62 3.12 10.38 16.29
CA GLY A 62 4.17 9.54 15.72
C GLY A 62 3.70 8.19 15.18
N ARG A 63 2.39 7.92 15.16
CA ARG A 63 1.82 6.72 14.58
C ARG A 63 1.01 7.03 13.33
N PHE A 64 0.99 6.08 12.39
CA PHE A 64 0.35 6.23 11.10
C PHE A 64 -0.47 4.98 10.75
N TYR A 65 -1.60 5.20 10.05
CA TYR A 65 -2.27 4.14 9.31
C TYR A 65 -1.64 4.01 7.93
N ALA A 66 -1.34 2.80 7.52
CA ALA A 66 -0.96 2.53 6.14
C ALA A 66 -2.23 2.43 5.30
N PHE A 67 -2.47 3.44 4.47
CA PHE A 67 -3.63 3.51 3.58
C PHE A 67 -3.30 2.85 2.25
N GLY A 68 -4.06 1.82 1.90
CA GLY A 68 -3.78 1.05 0.70
C GLY A 68 -5.00 0.41 0.06
N ARG A 69 -4.76 -0.16 -1.10
CA ARG A 69 -5.75 -0.91 -1.87
C ARG A 69 -5.32 -2.36 -2.03
N ILE A 70 -6.28 -3.25 -1.87
CA ILE A 70 -6.07 -4.68 -2.08
C ILE A 70 -6.38 -5.02 -3.54
N PHE A 71 -5.40 -5.56 -4.25
CA PHE A 71 -5.55 -5.98 -5.64
C PHE A 71 -5.81 -7.47 -5.80
N SER A 72 -5.36 -8.27 -4.84
CA SER A 72 -5.55 -9.72 -4.82
C SER A 72 -5.56 -10.23 -3.38
N GLY A 73 -6.30 -11.30 -3.14
CA GLY A 73 -6.39 -11.91 -1.83
C GLY A 73 -7.34 -11.20 -0.88
N THR A 74 -7.33 -11.62 0.37
CA THR A 74 -8.13 -11.03 1.46
C THR A 74 -7.21 -10.72 2.63
N VAL A 75 -7.27 -9.50 3.13
CA VAL A 75 -6.50 -9.08 4.32
C VAL A 75 -7.27 -9.46 5.56
N ARG A 76 -6.58 -10.10 6.52
CA ARG A 76 -7.07 -10.44 7.85
C ARG A 76 -6.04 -10.07 8.89
N SER A 77 -6.48 -9.77 10.11
CA SER A 77 -5.60 -9.59 11.26
C SER A 77 -5.01 -10.94 11.69
N GLY A 78 -3.74 -10.94 12.09
CA GLY A 78 -3.05 -12.11 12.66
C GLY A 78 -2.02 -12.79 11.75
N PRO A 79 -2.33 -13.17 10.50
CA PRO A 79 -1.36 -13.84 9.63
C PRO A 79 -0.11 -13.00 9.36
N LYS A 80 1.02 -13.67 9.25
CA LYS A 80 2.28 -13.02 8.84
C LYS A 80 2.23 -12.72 7.34
N ILE A 81 2.66 -11.52 7.00
CA ILE A 81 2.79 -11.04 5.64
C ILE A 81 4.18 -10.51 5.37
N ARG A 82 4.55 -10.46 4.09
CA ARG A 82 5.78 -9.86 3.63
C ARG A 82 5.51 -8.39 3.31
N ILE A 83 6.31 -7.53 3.90
CA ILE A 83 6.29 -6.09 3.65
C ILE A 83 7.48 -5.78 2.78
N GLN A 84 7.23 -5.45 1.53
CA GLN A 84 8.24 -5.15 0.54
C GLN A 84 8.30 -3.65 0.32
N GLY A 85 9.42 -3.04 0.65
CA GLY A 85 9.67 -1.64 0.38
C GLY A 85 9.91 -1.35 -1.10
N PRO A 86 9.98 -0.07 -1.50
CA PRO A 86 10.10 0.32 -2.91
C PRO A 86 11.41 -0.15 -3.57
N ASN A 87 12.43 -0.44 -2.78
CA ASN A 87 13.74 -0.90 -3.25
C ASN A 87 13.93 -2.42 -3.18
N TYR A 88 12.88 -3.15 -2.80
CA TYR A 88 12.94 -4.61 -2.72
C TYR A 88 13.12 -5.23 -4.10
N VAL A 89 14.02 -6.21 -4.17
CA VAL A 89 14.27 -7.03 -5.39
C VAL A 89 14.00 -8.49 -5.02
N PRO A 90 13.22 -9.23 -5.81
CA PRO A 90 12.98 -10.65 -5.58
C PRO A 90 14.27 -11.46 -5.46
N GLY A 91 14.31 -12.35 -4.47
CA GLY A 91 15.49 -13.16 -4.15
C GLY A 91 16.51 -12.51 -3.22
N LYS A 92 16.36 -11.23 -2.92
CA LYS A 92 17.15 -10.52 -1.91
C LYS A 92 16.32 -10.28 -0.64
N LYS A 93 17.00 -10.09 0.48
CA LYS A 93 16.35 -9.79 1.76
C LYS A 93 16.38 -8.30 2.12
N ASP A 94 16.97 -7.48 1.25
CA ASP A 94 17.04 -6.04 1.47
C ASP A 94 15.66 -5.41 1.26
N ASP A 95 15.29 -4.48 2.13
CA ASP A 95 14.00 -3.80 2.14
C ASP A 95 12.79 -4.76 2.22
N LEU A 96 12.96 -5.85 2.96
CA LEU A 96 11.97 -6.88 3.18
C LEU A 96 11.77 -7.11 4.68
N PHE A 97 10.51 -7.07 5.12
CA PHE A 97 10.11 -7.38 6.48
C PHE A 97 8.99 -8.43 6.46
N VAL A 98 9.02 -9.36 7.43
CA VAL A 98 7.95 -10.35 7.61
C VAL A 98 7.32 -10.10 8.98
N LYS A 99 6.13 -9.56 8.98
CA LYS A 99 5.41 -9.15 10.19
C LYS A 99 3.92 -9.45 10.09
N SER A 100 3.26 -9.51 11.24
CA SER A 100 1.80 -9.68 11.29
C SER A 100 1.10 -8.32 11.25
N ILE A 101 -0.03 -8.27 10.55
CA ILE A 101 -0.94 -7.14 10.61
C ILE A 101 -1.65 -7.16 11.97
N GLN A 102 -1.55 -6.07 12.72
CA GLN A 102 -2.17 -5.98 14.04
C GLN A 102 -3.67 -5.81 13.94
N ARG A 103 -4.12 -4.83 13.16
CA ARG A 103 -5.53 -4.55 12.92
C ARG A 103 -5.75 -3.99 11.53
N THR A 104 -6.96 -4.21 11.02
CA THR A 104 -7.47 -3.62 9.79
C THR A 104 -8.62 -2.69 10.11
N VAL A 105 -8.64 -1.54 9.43
CA VAL A 105 -9.66 -0.51 9.65
C VAL A 105 -10.22 -0.03 8.32
N LEU A 106 -11.50 0.29 8.33
CA LEU A 106 -12.15 1.00 7.23
C LEU A 106 -12.05 2.50 7.50
N MET A 107 -11.57 3.25 6.51
CA MET A 107 -11.40 4.69 6.63
C MET A 107 -12.47 5.41 5.82
N MET A 108 -13.40 6.07 6.51
CA MET A 108 -14.50 6.82 5.92
C MET A 108 -14.39 8.30 6.35
N GLY A 109 -13.53 9.05 5.66
CA GLY A 109 -13.22 10.43 6.07
C GLY A 109 -12.58 10.47 7.45
N ARG A 110 -13.20 11.14 8.39
CA ARG A 110 -12.73 11.20 9.80
C ARG A 110 -13.14 9.99 10.64
N TYR A 111 -14.05 9.15 10.15
CA TYR A 111 -14.50 7.97 10.86
C TYR A 111 -13.62 6.77 10.49
N ILE A 112 -13.17 6.07 11.51
CA ILE A 112 -12.32 4.89 11.38
C ILE A 112 -12.99 3.76 12.12
N GLU A 113 -13.34 2.70 11.39
CA GLU A 113 -14.03 1.53 11.94
C GLU A 113 -13.15 0.28 11.80
N PRO A 114 -12.96 -0.51 12.88
CA PRO A 114 -12.29 -1.78 12.77
C PRO A 114 -13.13 -2.75 11.92
N ILE A 115 -12.42 -3.53 11.09
CA ILE A 115 -13.01 -4.59 10.27
C ILE A 115 -12.23 -5.89 10.48
N GLU A 116 -12.91 -7.02 10.33
CA GLU A 116 -12.28 -8.35 10.51
C GLU A 116 -11.47 -8.76 9.30
N ASP A 117 -12.03 -8.58 8.12
CA ASP A 117 -11.40 -8.91 6.85
C ASP A 117 -11.75 -7.88 5.77
N CYS A 118 -10.95 -7.86 4.72
CA CYS A 118 -11.15 -6.99 3.58
C CYS A 118 -10.68 -7.70 2.30
N PRO A 119 -11.62 -8.02 1.38
CA PRO A 119 -11.27 -8.72 0.15
C PRO A 119 -10.69 -7.80 -0.92
N ALA A 120 -10.18 -8.41 -1.99
CA ALA A 120 -9.64 -7.70 -3.14
C ALA A 120 -10.65 -6.71 -3.75
N GLY A 121 -10.13 -5.60 -4.25
CA GLY A 121 -10.90 -4.50 -4.83
C GLY A 121 -11.29 -3.41 -3.84
N ASN A 122 -11.04 -3.59 -2.56
CA ASN A 122 -11.37 -2.64 -1.50
C ASN A 122 -10.15 -1.82 -1.06
N ILE A 123 -10.43 -0.72 -0.38
CA ILE A 123 -9.47 0.20 0.22
C ILE A 123 -9.58 0.09 1.74
N LEU A 124 -8.44 0.08 2.42
CA LEU A 124 -8.40 -0.03 3.88
C LEU A 124 -7.21 0.70 4.48
N GLY A 125 -7.24 0.83 5.80
CA GLY A 125 -6.08 1.22 6.60
C GLY A 125 -5.54 0.04 7.40
N LEU A 126 -4.22 -0.04 7.54
CA LEU A 126 -3.52 -1.06 8.32
C LEU A 126 -2.82 -0.45 9.51
N VAL A 127 -2.90 -1.11 10.65
CA VAL A 127 -2.20 -0.75 11.88
C VAL A 127 -1.00 -1.68 12.07
N GLY A 128 0.14 -1.09 12.45
CA GLY A 128 1.34 -1.86 12.81
C GLY A 128 2.36 -2.03 11.69
N VAL A 129 2.15 -1.43 10.52
CA VAL A 129 3.12 -1.46 9.40
C VAL A 129 3.88 -0.15 9.20
N ASP A 130 3.51 0.89 9.94
CA ASP A 130 4.13 2.22 9.88
C ASP A 130 5.61 2.24 10.27
N GLN A 131 6.06 1.26 11.05
CA GLN A 131 7.47 1.12 11.44
C GLN A 131 8.37 0.60 10.32
N PHE A 132 7.78 -0.02 9.29
CA PHE A 132 8.50 -0.71 8.22
C PHE A 132 8.41 -0.01 6.86
N LEU A 133 7.41 0.85 6.69
CA LEU A 133 7.20 1.63 5.47
C LEU A 133 7.14 3.11 5.80
N LEU A 134 7.96 3.90 5.14
CA LEU A 134 7.97 5.37 5.31
C LEU A 134 6.91 6.07 4.44
N LYS A 135 6.74 5.60 3.22
CA LYS A 135 5.82 6.24 2.24
C LYS A 135 4.90 5.24 1.56
N SER A 136 5.47 4.34 0.79
CA SER A 136 4.74 3.37 -0.01
C SER A 136 5.42 2.02 0.02
N GLY A 137 4.69 0.98 -0.34
CA GLY A 137 5.23 -0.36 -0.43
C GLY A 137 4.19 -1.37 -0.84
N THR A 138 4.63 -2.59 -1.00
CA THR A 138 3.80 -3.73 -1.37
C THR A 138 3.73 -4.72 -0.21
N LEU A 139 2.54 -5.15 0.14
CA LEU A 139 2.31 -6.22 1.10
C LEU A 139 1.81 -7.44 0.36
N THR A 140 2.43 -8.59 0.61
CA THR A 140 2.07 -9.84 -0.07
C THR A 140 2.21 -11.05 0.85
N SER A 141 1.46 -12.10 0.58
CA SER A 141 1.62 -13.42 1.19
C SER A 141 2.53 -14.34 0.36
N SER A 142 2.80 -13.99 -0.89
CA SER A 142 3.63 -14.80 -1.80
C SER A 142 5.12 -14.51 -1.63
N GLU A 143 5.93 -15.56 -1.53
CA GLU A 143 7.39 -15.44 -1.44
C GLU A 143 8.06 -15.06 -2.77
N THR A 144 7.37 -15.28 -3.88
CA THR A 144 7.87 -15.01 -5.24
C THR A 144 7.32 -13.74 -5.84
N ALA A 145 6.49 -12.99 -5.11
CA ALA A 145 5.86 -11.78 -5.62
C ALA A 145 6.87 -10.65 -5.83
N HIS A 146 6.71 -9.94 -6.93
CA HIS A 146 7.38 -8.69 -7.22
C HIS A 146 6.61 -7.51 -6.61
N ASN A 147 7.21 -6.34 -6.63
CA ASN A 147 6.54 -5.13 -6.16
C ASN A 147 5.45 -4.69 -7.12
N MET A 148 4.45 -4.00 -6.56
CA MET A 148 3.55 -3.16 -7.35
C MET A 148 4.33 -1.92 -7.84
N ARG A 149 3.98 -1.42 -9.02
CA ARG A 149 4.61 -0.22 -9.57
C ARG A 149 4.30 0.99 -8.72
N VAL A 150 5.34 1.73 -8.37
CA VAL A 150 5.21 2.98 -7.63
C VAL A 150 4.71 4.07 -8.57
N MET A 151 3.67 4.79 -8.19
CA MET A 151 3.26 6.00 -8.90
C MET A 151 4.34 7.07 -8.73
N LYS A 152 5.06 7.33 -9.80
CA LYS A 152 6.09 8.39 -9.83
C LYS A 152 5.43 9.73 -10.11
N PHE A 153 4.94 10.39 -9.09
CA PHE A 153 4.60 11.80 -9.18
C PHE A 153 5.78 12.61 -8.65
N SER A 154 6.44 13.37 -9.51
CA SER A 154 7.38 14.38 -9.06
C SER A 154 6.61 15.64 -8.71
N VAL A 155 6.50 15.91 -7.42
CA VAL A 155 5.99 17.19 -6.93
C VAL A 155 7.19 18.09 -6.69
N SER A 156 7.28 19.17 -7.45
CA SER A 156 8.30 20.21 -7.19
C SER A 156 7.92 20.98 -5.92
N PRO A 157 8.84 21.16 -4.97
CA PRO A 157 8.56 21.95 -3.77
C PRO A 157 8.30 23.41 -4.17
N VAL A 158 7.29 24.00 -3.52
CA VAL A 158 6.93 25.42 -3.74
C VAL A 158 8.00 26.35 -3.17
N VAL A 159 8.64 25.93 -2.07
CA VAL A 159 9.71 26.66 -1.40
C VAL A 159 10.85 25.70 -1.13
N GLN A 160 12.06 26.13 -1.48
CA GLN A 160 13.30 25.43 -1.13
C GLN A 160 14.17 26.37 -0.28
N VAL A 161 14.67 25.86 0.84
CA VAL A 161 15.58 26.58 1.72
C VAL A 161 16.76 25.69 2.08
N ALA A 162 17.93 26.29 2.20
CA ALA A 162 19.10 25.62 2.76
C ALA A 162 18.99 25.59 4.29
N VAL A 163 19.29 24.45 4.86
CA VAL A 163 19.26 24.27 6.33
C VAL A 163 20.67 23.89 6.79
N GLU A 164 21.15 24.62 7.80
CA GLU A 164 22.44 24.35 8.43
C GLU A 164 22.26 24.01 9.91
N VAL A 165 23.10 23.13 10.42
CA VAL A 165 23.15 22.86 11.87
C VAL A 165 23.93 23.97 12.59
N LYS A 166 23.45 24.39 13.74
CA LYS A 166 24.20 25.32 14.61
C LYS A 166 25.43 24.68 15.22
N ASN A 167 25.35 23.39 15.55
CA ASN A 167 26.43 22.59 16.12
C ASN A 167 26.78 21.46 15.20
N ALA A 168 28.04 21.26 14.86
CA ALA A 168 28.51 20.19 13.98
C ALA A 168 28.12 18.78 14.47
N ASN A 169 27.98 18.60 15.78
CA ASN A 169 27.58 17.33 16.38
C ASN A 169 26.11 16.93 16.08
N ASP A 170 25.28 17.87 15.64
CA ASP A 170 23.88 17.62 15.29
C ASP A 170 23.68 17.30 13.81
N LEU A 171 24.75 17.35 13.00
CA LEU A 171 24.68 17.03 11.57
C LEU A 171 24.12 15.63 11.29
N PRO A 172 24.53 14.55 11.99
CA PRO A 172 23.93 13.23 11.78
C PRO A 172 22.43 13.20 12.01
N LYS A 173 21.93 13.91 13.04
CA LYS A 173 20.49 13.99 13.34
C LYS A 173 19.71 14.74 12.24
N LEU A 174 20.32 15.76 11.64
CA LEU A 174 19.70 16.47 10.51
C LEU A 174 19.63 15.61 9.25
N VAL A 175 20.63 14.76 9.02
CA VAL A 175 20.68 13.88 7.85
C VAL A 175 19.68 12.71 7.99
N GLU A 176 19.44 12.24 9.23
CA GLU A 176 18.49 11.17 9.52
C GLU A 176 17.02 11.64 9.48
N GLY A 177 16.73 12.91 9.76
CA GLY A 177 15.39 13.50 9.74
C GLY A 177 14.95 13.98 8.37
#